data_537f809ca6e5d2c77f83df2fed3d1469
#
_entry.id   537f809ca6e5d2c77f83df2fed3d1469
#
_cell.length_a   1.000
_cell.length_b   1.000
_cell.length_c   1.000
_cell.angle_alpha   90.00
_cell.angle_beta   90.00
_cell.angle_gamma   90.00
#
_symmetry.space_group_name_H-M   'P 1'
#
loop_
_entity.id
_entity.type
_entity.pdbx_description
1 polymer ?
#
loop_
_entity_poly.entity_id
_entity_poly.type
_entity_poly.pdbx_seq_one_letter_code
_entity_poly.pdbx_strand_id
1 'polypeptide(L)'
;MNFFIDEPHLQEKGLRNYWGYNPLAMFALEPSYAADQKHPLNEFKSMVKTLHQAGIEVILDVVFNHTAESEKTFPTFCQRGIDDKTYYWQNEHGDYINWTGCGNMLNLANDVTRKWVLDCLRYWVTECHVDGFRFDLATVLGRETPDFNPNAQLFAEWNRMTFYNKLN
;
A
#
# COMPACT_ATOMS: atom_id res chain seq x y z
N MET A 1 -0.42 -6.44 7.64
CA MET A 1 0.23 -5.13 7.42
C MET A 1 1.40 -5.32 6.48
N ASN A 2 1.50 -4.48 5.46
CA ASN A 2 2.63 -4.48 4.53
C ASN A 2 3.92 -4.06 5.25
N PHE A 3 5.07 -4.39 4.66
CA PHE A 3 6.36 -4.00 5.21
C PHE A 3 6.48 -2.47 5.28
N PHE A 4 6.81 -1.96 6.46
CA PHE A 4 6.98 -0.54 6.76
C PHE A 4 8.29 -0.30 7.50
N ILE A 5 8.68 0.96 7.63
CA ILE A 5 9.86 1.34 8.40
C ILE A 5 9.48 2.30 9.54
N ASP A 6 10.27 2.24 10.59
CA ASP A 6 10.18 3.20 11.69
C ASP A 6 10.79 4.54 11.26
N GLU A 7 10.13 5.65 11.55
CA GLU A 7 10.66 6.98 11.27
C GLU A 7 11.88 7.28 12.14
N PRO A 8 12.90 8.00 11.61
CA PRO A 8 14.13 8.31 12.34
C PRO A 8 13.89 8.94 13.72
N HIS A 9 12.94 9.87 13.81
CA HIS A 9 12.62 10.56 15.05
C HIS A 9 12.01 9.64 16.13
N LEU A 10 11.39 8.52 15.72
CA LEU A 10 10.91 7.48 16.63
C LEU A 10 12.08 6.59 17.09
N GLN A 11 12.94 6.19 16.16
CA GLN A 11 14.12 5.36 16.45
C GLN A 11 15.06 6.06 17.44
N GLU A 12 15.31 7.36 17.28
CA GLU A 12 16.11 8.19 18.21
C GLU A 12 15.55 8.18 19.65
N LYS A 13 14.25 7.97 19.80
CA LYS A 13 13.56 7.88 21.10
C LYS A 13 13.38 6.44 21.60
N GLY A 14 13.93 5.45 20.88
CA GLY A 14 13.71 4.03 21.19
C GLY A 14 12.27 3.57 20.96
N LEU A 15 11.49 4.31 20.15
CA LEU A 15 10.11 4.00 19.81
C LEU A 15 10.02 3.36 18.42
N ARG A 16 8.89 2.70 18.16
CA ARG A 16 8.55 2.13 16.87
C ARG A 16 7.29 2.76 16.31
N ASN A 17 7.13 2.67 14.98
CA ASN A 17 5.87 3.02 14.35
C ASN A 17 4.79 2.02 14.77
N TYR A 18 3.84 2.48 15.57
CA TYR A 18 2.78 1.65 16.13
C TYR A 18 1.73 1.25 15.08
N TRP A 19 1.40 2.17 14.18
CA TRP A 19 0.33 1.97 13.19
C TRP A 19 0.79 1.26 11.92
N GLY A 20 2.08 1.33 11.59
CA GLY A 20 2.63 0.77 10.37
C GLY A 20 2.28 1.55 9.10
N TYR A 21 1.77 2.79 9.21
CA TYR A 21 1.39 3.62 8.06
C TYR A 21 2.57 4.39 7.47
N ASN A 22 3.72 3.73 7.38
CA ASN A 22 4.93 4.22 6.72
C ASN A 22 5.46 3.13 5.76
N PRO A 23 4.68 2.79 4.70
CA PRO A 23 4.92 1.59 3.90
C PRO A 23 6.13 1.75 2.99
N LEU A 24 6.90 0.65 2.87
CA LEU A 24 8.06 0.58 1.98
C LEU A 24 7.90 -0.47 0.88
N ALA A 25 7.45 -1.67 1.23
CA ALA A 25 7.31 -2.77 0.28
C ALA A 25 5.88 -3.35 0.31
N MET A 26 5.07 -2.98 -0.70
CA MET A 26 3.63 -3.30 -0.74
C MET A 26 3.32 -4.79 -0.94
N PHE A 27 4.24 -5.55 -1.54
CA PHE A 27 4.13 -7.01 -1.76
C PHE A 27 4.70 -7.83 -0.61
N ALA A 28 5.31 -7.21 0.40
CA ALA A 28 5.93 -7.89 1.53
C ALA A 28 5.15 -7.66 2.81
N LEU A 29 5.20 -8.64 3.70
CA LEU A 29 4.67 -8.52 5.06
C LEU A 29 5.71 -7.93 6.00
N GLU A 30 5.24 -7.26 7.04
CA GLU A 30 6.09 -6.82 8.14
C GLU A 30 6.54 -8.03 8.98
N PRO A 31 7.85 -8.39 8.97
CA PRO A 31 8.30 -9.60 9.62
C PRO A 31 8.26 -9.55 11.15
N SER A 32 8.24 -8.36 11.74
CA SER A 32 8.20 -8.21 13.21
C SER A 32 6.90 -8.75 13.84
N TYR A 33 5.85 -8.94 13.03
CA TYR A 33 4.58 -9.54 13.48
C TYR A 33 4.57 -11.07 13.44
N ALA A 34 5.57 -11.69 12.80
CA ALA A 34 5.66 -13.14 12.70
C ALA A 34 6.52 -13.72 13.82
N ALA A 35 6.17 -14.90 14.31
CA ALA A 35 7.01 -15.68 15.22
C ALA A 35 8.28 -16.17 14.51
N ASP A 36 8.14 -16.61 13.25
CA ASP A 36 9.25 -16.89 12.36
C ASP A 36 9.46 -15.71 11.38
N GLN A 37 10.31 -14.77 11.78
CA GLN A 37 10.61 -13.58 10.98
C GLN A 37 11.33 -13.86 9.64
N LYS A 38 11.85 -15.08 9.45
CA LYS A 38 12.48 -15.49 8.19
C LYS A 38 11.44 -15.94 7.15
N HIS A 39 10.26 -16.39 7.61
CA HIS A 39 9.21 -16.92 6.74
C HIS A 39 7.82 -16.31 7.07
N PRO A 40 7.69 -14.98 7.15
CA PRO A 40 6.44 -14.32 7.58
C PRO A 40 5.28 -14.65 6.65
N LEU A 41 5.54 -14.87 5.36
CA LEU A 41 4.49 -15.20 4.38
C LEU A 41 3.86 -16.57 4.65
N ASN A 42 4.63 -17.57 5.05
CA ASN A 42 4.11 -18.89 5.38
C ASN A 42 3.21 -18.85 6.62
N GLU A 43 3.63 -18.09 7.62
CA GLU A 43 2.86 -17.90 8.85
C GLU A 43 1.55 -17.15 8.56
N PHE A 44 1.61 -16.09 7.76
CA PHE A 44 0.43 -15.34 7.33
C PHE A 44 -0.57 -16.22 6.57
N LYS A 45 -0.12 -17.00 5.58
CA LYS A 45 -0.98 -17.93 4.83
C LYS A 45 -1.60 -18.99 5.75
N SER A 46 -0.86 -19.46 6.75
CA SER A 46 -1.39 -20.41 7.75
C SER A 46 -2.46 -19.78 8.64
N MET A 47 -2.26 -18.53 9.05
CA MET A 47 -3.25 -17.75 9.80
C MET A 47 -4.54 -17.58 9.00
N VAL A 48 -4.45 -17.11 7.75
CA VAL A 48 -5.61 -16.94 6.85
C VAL A 48 -6.37 -18.26 6.70
N LYS A 49 -5.66 -19.34 6.41
CA LYS A 49 -6.27 -20.68 6.32
C LYS A 49 -7.02 -21.08 7.59
N THR A 50 -6.44 -20.82 8.75
CA THR A 50 -7.08 -21.17 10.05
C THR A 50 -8.33 -20.33 10.29
N LEU A 51 -8.31 -19.03 9.97
CA LEU A 51 -9.46 -18.15 10.08
C LEU A 51 -10.59 -18.58 9.14
N HIS A 52 -10.28 -18.92 7.89
CA HIS A 52 -11.25 -19.43 6.92
C HIS A 52 -11.89 -20.75 7.38
N GLN A 53 -11.13 -21.66 7.99
CA GLN A 53 -11.70 -22.88 8.58
C GLN A 53 -12.71 -22.60 9.69
N ALA A 54 -12.58 -21.45 10.36
CA ALA A 54 -13.53 -20.99 11.36
C ALA A 54 -14.68 -20.11 10.77
N GLY A 55 -14.73 -19.95 9.46
CA GLY A 55 -15.72 -19.08 8.78
C GLY A 55 -15.46 -17.59 8.95
N ILE A 56 -14.23 -17.19 9.23
CA ILE A 56 -13.84 -15.78 9.46
C ILE A 56 -13.10 -15.26 8.23
N GLU A 57 -13.59 -14.18 7.65
CA GLU A 57 -12.93 -13.45 6.55
C GLU A 57 -11.77 -12.60 7.05
N VAL A 58 -10.78 -12.38 6.17
CA VAL A 58 -9.58 -11.60 6.46
C VAL A 58 -9.56 -10.35 5.58
N ILE A 59 -9.65 -9.18 6.21
CA ILE A 59 -9.52 -7.87 5.56
C ILE A 59 -8.13 -7.31 5.84
N LEU A 60 -7.37 -7.01 4.79
CA LEU A 60 -6.05 -6.43 4.90
C LEU A 60 -6.14 -4.90 4.86
N ASP A 61 -5.59 -4.24 5.89
CA ASP A 61 -5.43 -2.79 5.90
C ASP A 61 -4.19 -2.41 5.06
N VAL A 62 -4.40 -1.58 4.03
CA VAL A 62 -3.39 -1.23 3.03
C VAL A 62 -3.23 0.28 2.88
N VAL A 63 -1.99 0.70 2.63
CA VAL A 63 -1.60 2.09 2.43
C VAL A 63 -1.01 2.24 1.04
N PHE A 64 -1.79 2.80 0.11
CA PHE A 64 -1.37 3.09 -1.28
C PHE A 64 -1.42 4.57 -1.62
N ASN A 65 -1.56 5.42 -0.61
CA ASN A 65 -1.62 6.87 -0.82
C ASN A 65 -0.23 7.52 -0.79
N HIS A 66 0.74 6.94 -0.06
CA HIS A 66 2.11 7.43 0.06
C HIS A 66 3.10 6.29 0.30
N THR A 67 4.38 6.61 0.38
CA THR A 67 5.45 5.68 0.77
C THR A 67 6.35 6.29 1.84
N ALA A 68 7.15 5.43 2.48
CA ALA A 68 8.16 5.82 3.46
C ALA A 68 9.29 6.71 2.90
N GLU A 69 9.33 6.93 1.58
CA GLU A 69 10.30 7.85 0.95
C GLU A 69 10.03 9.33 1.28
N SER A 70 8.84 9.65 1.82
CA SER A 70 8.47 10.97 2.32
C SER A 70 8.86 12.12 1.36
N GLU A 71 9.47 13.19 1.85
CA GLU A 71 9.92 14.34 1.06
C GLU A 71 11.15 14.01 0.20
N LYS A 72 11.45 14.84 -0.82
CA LYS A 72 12.60 14.65 -1.72
C LYS A 72 13.95 14.67 -1.03
N THR A 73 14.05 15.30 0.11
CA THR A 73 15.27 15.35 0.94
C THR A 73 15.49 14.05 1.74
N PHE A 74 14.45 13.19 1.82
CA PHE A 74 14.55 11.91 2.49
C PHE A 74 15.28 10.87 1.63
N PRO A 75 15.85 9.81 2.22
CA PRO A 75 16.53 8.77 1.46
C PRO A 75 15.65 8.09 0.42
N THR A 76 16.26 7.70 -0.70
CA THR A 76 15.62 6.90 -1.74
C THR A 76 15.68 5.42 -1.36
N PHE A 77 14.53 4.76 -1.31
CA PHE A 77 14.43 3.35 -0.92
C PHE A 77 13.81 2.45 -1.99
N CYS A 78 12.82 2.97 -2.73
CA CYS A 78 11.98 2.16 -3.61
C CYS A 78 11.63 2.91 -4.92
N GLN A 79 10.38 3.32 -5.10
CA GLN A 79 9.83 3.84 -6.36
C GLN A 79 10.55 5.09 -6.88
N ARG A 80 11.02 5.97 -6.00
CA ARG A 80 11.81 7.14 -6.38
C ARG A 80 13.06 6.75 -7.16
N GLY A 81 13.72 5.67 -6.77
CA GLY A 81 14.93 5.18 -7.45
C GLY A 81 14.66 4.53 -8.80
N ILE A 82 13.41 4.16 -9.09
CA ILE A 82 13.00 3.56 -10.36
C ILE A 82 12.60 4.65 -11.34
N ASP A 83 11.56 5.43 -11.00
CA ASP A 83 11.10 6.58 -11.79
C ASP A 83 10.24 7.52 -10.92
N ASP A 84 10.89 8.53 -10.37
CA ASP A 84 10.29 9.49 -9.45
C ASP A 84 9.04 10.18 -10.03
N LYS A 85 9.06 10.55 -11.31
CA LYS A 85 7.97 11.28 -11.97
C LYS A 85 6.77 10.40 -12.28
N THR A 86 7.01 9.15 -12.56
CA THR A 86 5.94 8.17 -12.84
C THR A 86 5.19 7.81 -11.57
N TYR A 87 5.92 7.56 -10.47
CA TYR A 87 5.31 7.05 -9.25
C TYR A 87 4.74 8.12 -8.33
N TYR A 88 5.25 9.36 -8.35
CA TYR A 88 4.82 10.39 -7.42
C TYR A 88 4.22 11.61 -8.10
N TRP A 89 3.16 12.16 -7.50
CA TRP A 89 2.60 13.43 -7.89
C TRP A 89 3.60 14.56 -7.65
N GLN A 90 3.84 15.35 -8.70
CA GLN A 90 4.77 16.48 -8.67
C GLN A 90 4.12 17.70 -9.35
N ASN A 91 4.50 18.90 -8.90
CA ASN A 91 4.17 20.14 -9.57
C ASN A 91 5.11 20.39 -10.77
N GLU A 92 4.93 21.50 -11.47
CA GLU A 92 5.76 21.91 -12.61
C GLU A 92 7.24 22.15 -12.26
N HIS A 93 7.53 22.46 -10.98
CA HIS A 93 8.88 22.66 -10.46
C HIS A 93 9.54 21.35 -10.00
N GLY A 94 8.77 20.26 -10.03
CA GLY A 94 9.24 18.94 -9.60
C GLY A 94 9.13 18.72 -8.09
N ASP A 95 8.46 19.58 -7.33
CA ASP A 95 8.21 19.34 -5.91
C ASP A 95 7.04 18.37 -5.73
N TYR A 96 7.07 17.57 -4.65
CA TYR A 96 5.97 16.64 -4.38
C TYR A 96 4.69 17.37 -3.98
N ILE A 97 3.59 16.93 -4.55
CA ILE A 97 2.26 17.26 -4.07
C ILE A 97 1.99 16.39 -2.84
N ASN A 98 1.62 17.02 -1.73
CA ASN A 98 1.51 16.36 -0.42
C ASN A 98 0.10 16.48 0.16
N TRP A 99 -0.91 15.95 -0.55
CA TRP A 99 -2.29 15.89 -0.02
C TRP A 99 -2.47 14.84 1.09
N THR A 100 -1.48 13.96 1.26
CA THR A 100 -1.49 12.95 2.32
C THR A 100 -1.03 13.50 3.67
N GLY A 101 -0.24 14.56 3.66
CA GLY A 101 0.48 15.06 4.83
C GLY A 101 1.75 14.26 5.20
N CYS A 102 2.10 13.25 4.38
CA CYS A 102 3.21 12.31 4.65
C CYS A 102 4.49 12.61 3.85
N GLY A 103 4.54 13.76 3.14
CA GLY A 103 5.70 14.21 2.36
C GLY A 103 5.63 13.86 0.88
N ASN A 104 4.98 12.78 0.48
CA ASN A 104 4.73 12.41 -0.91
C ASN A 104 3.30 11.89 -1.11
N MET A 105 2.93 11.71 -2.37
CA MET A 105 1.69 11.06 -2.77
C MET A 105 1.92 10.24 -4.03
N LEU A 106 1.48 8.98 -4.02
CA LEU A 106 1.52 8.12 -5.21
C LEU A 106 0.58 8.62 -6.30
N ASN A 107 1.06 8.65 -7.54
CA ASN A 107 0.32 9.12 -8.71
C ASN A 107 -0.49 7.99 -9.34
N LEU A 108 -1.68 7.73 -8.81
CA LEU A 108 -2.58 6.68 -9.33
C LEU A 108 -3.33 7.07 -10.62
N ALA A 109 -3.22 8.33 -11.07
CA ALA A 109 -3.63 8.71 -12.41
C ALA A 109 -2.69 8.15 -13.49
N ASN A 110 -1.43 7.86 -13.13
CA ASN A 110 -0.48 7.22 -14.03
C ASN A 110 -0.75 5.70 -14.14
N ASP A 111 -0.81 5.19 -15.36
CA ASP A 111 -1.14 3.79 -15.67
C ASP A 111 -0.14 2.80 -15.03
N VAL A 112 1.14 3.14 -14.99
CA VAL A 112 2.20 2.27 -14.44
C VAL A 112 2.03 2.13 -12.92
N THR A 113 1.84 3.25 -12.22
CA THR A 113 1.63 3.27 -10.78
C THR A 113 0.33 2.56 -10.41
N ARG A 114 -0.74 2.84 -11.15
CA ARG A 114 -2.04 2.19 -10.96
C ARG A 114 -1.95 0.69 -11.17
N LYS A 115 -1.31 0.24 -12.27
CA LYS A 115 -1.09 -1.18 -12.54
C LYS A 115 -0.31 -1.85 -11.41
N TRP A 116 0.75 -1.23 -10.91
CA TRP A 116 1.54 -1.75 -9.80
C TRP A 116 0.68 -1.96 -8.54
N VAL A 117 -0.19 -1.02 -8.19
CA VAL A 117 -1.12 -1.16 -7.06
C VAL A 117 -2.11 -2.30 -7.30
N LEU A 118 -2.72 -2.37 -8.50
CA LEU A 118 -3.66 -3.44 -8.84
C LEU A 118 -3.01 -4.83 -8.85
N ASP A 119 -1.78 -4.94 -9.31
CA ASP A 119 -1.02 -6.20 -9.26
C ASP A 119 -0.71 -6.60 -7.82
N CYS A 120 -0.43 -5.64 -6.93
CA CYS A 120 -0.25 -5.89 -5.51
C CYS A 120 -1.53 -6.41 -4.86
N LEU A 121 -2.66 -5.77 -5.10
CA LEU A 121 -3.95 -6.21 -4.58
C LEU A 121 -4.31 -7.62 -5.10
N ARG A 122 -4.05 -7.88 -6.39
CA ARG A 122 -4.24 -9.21 -6.98
C ARG A 122 -3.39 -10.26 -6.28
N TYR A 123 -2.12 -9.97 -6.03
CA TYR A 123 -1.21 -10.87 -5.30
C TYR A 123 -1.79 -11.26 -3.92
N TRP A 124 -2.26 -10.29 -3.15
CA TRP A 124 -2.82 -10.56 -1.82
C TRP A 124 -4.06 -11.45 -1.87
N VAL A 125 -4.91 -11.29 -2.89
CA VAL A 125 -6.09 -12.16 -3.08
C VAL A 125 -5.70 -13.55 -3.58
N THR A 126 -4.90 -13.63 -4.67
CA THR A 126 -4.64 -14.91 -5.34
C THR A 126 -3.64 -15.77 -4.61
N GLU A 127 -2.62 -15.19 -4.00
CA GLU A 127 -1.54 -15.90 -3.34
C GLU A 127 -1.73 -16.02 -1.83
N CYS A 128 -2.35 -15.03 -1.21
CA CYS A 128 -2.51 -14.96 0.24
C CYS A 128 -3.95 -15.21 0.70
N HIS A 129 -4.90 -15.27 -0.25
CA HIS A 129 -6.32 -15.55 -0.02
C HIS A 129 -7.00 -14.58 0.96
N VAL A 130 -6.60 -13.28 0.94
CA VAL A 130 -7.35 -12.26 1.69
C VAL A 130 -8.69 -11.99 1.01
N ASP A 131 -9.74 -11.73 1.79
CA ASP A 131 -11.10 -11.58 1.31
C ASP A 131 -11.44 -10.14 0.94
N GLY A 132 -10.69 -9.17 1.44
CA GLY A 132 -10.93 -7.77 1.15
C GLY A 132 -9.83 -6.85 1.65
N PHE A 133 -10.05 -5.55 1.41
CA PHE A 133 -9.11 -4.49 1.79
C PHE A 133 -9.83 -3.32 2.45
N ARG A 134 -9.18 -2.76 3.46
CA ARG A 134 -9.45 -1.42 3.97
C ARG A 134 -8.35 -0.50 3.45
N PHE A 135 -8.73 0.50 2.68
CA PHE A 135 -7.78 1.48 2.13
C PHE A 135 -7.66 2.68 3.06
N ASP A 136 -6.43 2.94 3.50
CA ASP A 136 -6.14 4.18 4.21
C ASP A 136 -6.23 5.37 3.25
N LEU A 137 -6.81 6.49 3.71
CA LEU A 137 -7.01 7.72 2.92
C LEU A 137 -7.57 7.46 1.51
N ALA A 138 -8.61 6.63 1.38
CA ALA A 138 -9.18 6.23 0.09
C ALA A 138 -9.56 7.40 -0.82
N THR A 139 -9.95 8.54 -0.25
CA THR A 139 -10.27 9.76 -1.00
C THR A 139 -9.06 10.33 -1.74
N VAL A 140 -7.84 10.11 -1.25
CA VAL A 140 -6.61 10.53 -1.93
C VAL A 140 -6.35 9.66 -3.16
N LEU A 141 -6.68 8.37 -3.08
CA LEU A 141 -6.49 7.40 -4.17
C LEU A 141 -7.36 7.71 -5.39
N GLY A 142 -8.50 8.37 -5.20
CA GLY A 142 -9.40 8.79 -6.28
C GLY A 142 -9.04 10.13 -6.93
N ARG A 143 -7.88 10.71 -6.63
CA ARG A 143 -7.45 11.97 -7.27
C ARG A 143 -6.72 11.66 -8.58
N GLU A 144 -7.32 12.09 -9.69
CA GLU A 144 -6.71 12.08 -11.04
C GLU A 144 -6.37 13.50 -11.50
N THR A 145 -6.95 14.47 -10.81
CA THR A 145 -6.69 15.90 -10.82
C THR A 145 -6.60 16.38 -9.36
N PRO A 146 -6.43 17.67 -9.06
CA PRO A 146 -6.52 18.16 -7.68
C PRO A 146 -7.79 17.69 -6.93
N ASP A 147 -8.89 17.50 -7.65
CA ASP A 147 -10.17 17.11 -7.07
C ASP A 147 -10.37 15.59 -7.02
N PHE A 148 -11.17 15.16 -6.04
CA PHE A 148 -11.58 13.77 -5.92
C PHE A 148 -12.57 13.39 -7.02
N ASN A 149 -12.31 12.28 -7.71
CA ASN A 149 -13.18 11.68 -8.70
C ASN A 149 -13.68 10.31 -8.19
N PRO A 150 -14.99 10.17 -7.86
CA PRO A 150 -15.54 8.87 -7.42
C PRO A 150 -15.51 7.81 -8.52
N ASN A 151 -15.34 8.22 -9.79
CA ASN A 151 -15.20 7.35 -10.96
C ASN A 151 -13.74 7.23 -11.42
N ALA A 152 -12.77 7.51 -10.55
CA ALA A 152 -11.35 7.38 -10.88
C ALA A 152 -11.04 6.00 -11.44
N GLN A 153 -10.09 5.96 -12.37
CA GLN A 153 -9.74 4.74 -13.12
C GLN A 153 -9.33 3.60 -12.18
N LEU A 154 -8.66 3.90 -11.08
CA LEU A 154 -8.33 2.89 -10.06
C LEU A 154 -9.58 2.13 -9.59
N PHE A 155 -10.65 2.85 -9.23
CA PHE A 155 -11.88 2.22 -8.74
C PHE A 155 -12.61 1.45 -9.84
N ALA A 156 -12.63 2.00 -11.07
CA ALA A 156 -13.23 1.34 -12.21
C ALA A 156 -12.50 0.04 -12.58
N GLU A 157 -11.17 0.04 -12.56
CA GLU A 157 -10.36 -1.15 -12.86
C GLU A 157 -10.43 -2.16 -11.71
N TRP A 158 -10.43 -1.70 -10.46
CA TRP A 158 -10.63 -2.55 -9.29
C TRP A 158 -11.94 -3.34 -9.38
N ASN A 159 -13.04 -2.66 -9.68
CA ASN A 159 -14.36 -3.29 -9.82
C ASN A 159 -14.44 -4.30 -10.98
N ARG A 160 -13.56 -4.22 -11.97
CA ARG A 160 -13.46 -5.17 -13.09
C ARG A 160 -12.57 -6.38 -12.80
N MET A 161 -11.84 -6.37 -11.70
CA MET A 161 -10.99 -7.50 -11.35
C MET A 161 -11.85 -8.72 -10.99
N THR A 162 -11.80 -9.73 -11.83
CA THR A 162 -12.73 -10.89 -11.86
C THR A 162 -12.66 -11.82 -10.64
N PHE A 163 -11.73 -11.67 -9.73
CA PHE A 163 -11.69 -12.52 -8.55
C PHE A 163 -12.74 -12.15 -7.48
N TYR A 164 -13.29 -10.93 -7.50
CA TYR A 164 -14.42 -10.56 -6.64
C TYR A 164 -15.72 -11.29 -7.02
N ASN A 165 -15.87 -11.76 -8.25
CA ASN A 165 -17.07 -12.44 -8.73
C ASN A 165 -17.08 -13.95 -8.47
N LYS A 166 -16.11 -14.50 -7.74
CA LYS A 166 -16.03 -15.95 -7.44
C LYS A 166 -16.36 -16.32 -5.99
N LEU A 167 -16.74 -15.35 -5.19
CA LEU A 167 -17.13 -15.56 -3.78
C LEU A 167 -18.66 -15.60 -3.56
N ASN A 168 -19.44 -15.75 -4.66
CA ASN A 168 -20.88 -16.02 -4.61
C ASN A 168 -21.17 -17.44 -5.07
#